data_88580d4d2c0aa2674d272a20fcf6ef91
#
_entry.id   88580d4d2c0aa2674d272a20fcf6ef91
#
_cell.length_a   1.000
_cell.length_b   1.000
_cell.length_c   1.000
_cell.angle_alpha   90.00
_cell.angle_beta   90.00
_cell.angle_gamma   90.00
#
_symmetry.space_group_name_H-M   'P 1'
#
loop_
_entity.id
_entity.type
_entity.pdbx_description
1 polymer ?
#
loop_
_entity_poly.entity_id
_entity_poly.type
_entity_poly.pdbx_seq_one_letter_code
_entity_poly.pdbx_strand_id
1 'polypeptide(L)'
;LYHSFSFTKAAGILKIIDHSSIFILIAGSYTPFALVAIGGAFGWFIFIAQWAIALFGIVGKILFLDKMKKFSTLLYILMGWFGVIAIPQMATAIGSGGIAWLIAGGVTYTVGTIFYAHDNLKFWHVIWHLFVLGGSIAMYFAVLLYV
;
A
#
# COMPACT_ATOMS: atom_id res chain seq x y z
N LEU A 1 -1.14 -6.47 -18.58
CA LEU A 1 -1.36 -5.47 -19.65
C LEU A 1 -0.13 -4.62 -19.92
N TYR A 2 0.52 -4.13 -18.85
CA TYR A 2 1.73 -3.31 -19.02
C TYR A 2 2.80 -4.03 -19.83
N HIS A 3 3.07 -5.29 -19.51
CA HIS A 3 4.11 -6.06 -20.18
C HIS A 3 3.77 -6.40 -21.62
N SER A 4 2.47 -6.51 -21.93
CA SER A 4 2.01 -6.79 -23.30
C SER A 4 2.17 -5.60 -24.25
N PHE A 5 2.21 -4.38 -23.72
CA PHE A 5 2.27 -3.14 -24.49
C PHE A 5 3.57 -2.37 -24.31
N SER A 6 4.67 -3.07 -23.96
CA SER A 6 5.94 -2.46 -23.58
C SER A 6 6.59 -1.57 -24.64
N PHE A 7 6.16 -1.66 -25.91
CA PHE A 7 6.73 -0.88 -27.02
C PHE A 7 5.82 0.24 -27.52
N THR A 8 4.73 0.57 -26.79
CA THR A 8 3.76 1.56 -27.22
C THR A 8 3.63 2.69 -26.21
N LYS A 9 2.99 3.82 -26.62
CA LYS A 9 2.63 4.89 -25.68
C LYS A 9 1.72 4.40 -24.57
N ALA A 10 0.92 3.36 -24.84
CA ALA A 10 0.05 2.75 -23.84
C ALA A 10 0.86 2.18 -22.68
N ALA A 11 2.09 1.71 -22.92
CA ALA A 11 2.95 1.20 -21.86
C ALA A 11 3.24 2.24 -20.77
N GLY A 12 3.49 3.49 -21.16
CA GLY A 12 3.72 4.57 -20.19
C GLY A 12 2.49 4.85 -19.34
N ILE A 13 1.31 4.88 -19.95
CA ILE A 13 0.05 5.10 -19.25
C ILE A 13 -0.24 3.93 -18.32
N LEU A 14 -0.08 2.71 -18.80
CA LEU A 14 -0.32 1.51 -17.99
C LEU A 14 0.64 1.43 -16.80
N LYS A 15 1.89 1.86 -16.97
CA LYS A 15 2.86 1.92 -15.89
C LYS A 15 2.43 2.91 -14.81
N ILE A 16 1.94 4.07 -15.20
CA ILE A 16 1.42 5.07 -14.25
C ILE A 16 0.23 4.49 -13.49
N ILE A 17 -0.71 3.84 -14.17
CA ILE A 17 -1.88 3.23 -13.56
C ILE A 17 -1.45 2.12 -12.60
N ASP A 18 -0.51 1.26 -13.01
CA ASP A 18 -0.01 0.16 -12.19
C ASP A 18 0.58 0.67 -10.87
N HIS A 19 1.46 1.66 -10.94
CA HIS A 19 2.11 2.20 -9.74
C HIS A 19 1.16 3.06 -8.89
N SER A 20 0.27 3.81 -9.53
CA SER A 20 -0.71 4.63 -8.82
C SER A 20 -1.72 3.79 -8.07
N SER A 21 -2.09 2.63 -8.61
CA SER A 21 -3.03 1.73 -7.96
C SER A 21 -2.50 1.20 -6.62
N ILE A 22 -1.18 1.07 -6.47
CA ILE A 22 -0.58 0.65 -5.20
C ILE A 22 -0.82 1.70 -4.11
N PHE A 23 -0.67 2.98 -4.43
CA PHE A 23 -0.97 4.05 -3.47
C PHE A 23 -2.44 4.01 -3.03
N ILE A 24 -3.34 3.84 -3.98
CA ILE A 24 -4.78 3.75 -3.69
C ILE A 24 -5.09 2.51 -2.87
N LEU A 25 -4.45 1.38 -3.17
CA LEU A 25 -4.64 0.14 -2.44
C LEU A 25 -4.24 0.30 -0.97
N ILE A 26 -3.07 0.88 -0.71
CA ILE A 26 -2.58 1.06 0.66
C ILE A 26 -3.50 2.02 1.42
N ALA A 27 -3.81 3.18 0.85
CA ALA A 27 -4.69 4.16 1.49
C ALA A 27 -6.08 3.59 1.71
N GLY A 28 -6.63 2.86 0.74
CA GLY A 28 -7.92 2.22 0.86
C GLY A 28 -7.95 1.13 1.92
N SER A 29 -6.85 0.38 2.08
CA SER A 29 -6.74 -0.65 3.12
C SER A 29 -6.77 -0.05 4.52
N TYR A 30 -6.21 1.16 4.70
CA TYR A 30 -6.25 1.84 6.00
C TYR A 30 -7.60 2.47 6.32
N THR A 31 -8.42 2.76 5.31
CA THR A 31 -9.68 3.49 5.50
C THR A 31 -10.61 2.83 6.54
N PRO A 32 -10.92 1.51 6.46
CA PRO A 32 -11.79 0.91 7.48
C PRO A 32 -11.19 0.99 8.88
N PHE A 33 -9.88 0.76 8.99
CA PHE A 33 -9.22 0.82 10.30
C PHE A 33 -9.26 2.24 10.88
N ALA A 34 -8.98 3.24 10.04
CA ALA A 34 -8.94 4.62 10.48
C ALA A 34 -10.33 5.13 10.90
N LEU A 35 -11.35 4.89 10.07
CA LEU A 35 -12.67 5.48 10.28
C LEU A 35 -13.56 4.66 11.20
N VAL A 36 -13.41 3.34 11.23
CA VAL A 36 -14.26 2.45 12.02
C VAL A 36 -13.55 1.98 13.28
N ALA A 37 -12.36 1.37 13.16
CA ALA A 37 -11.68 0.78 14.31
C ALA A 37 -11.10 1.85 15.24
N ILE A 38 -10.42 2.84 14.71
CA ILE A 38 -9.82 3.92 15.50
C ILE A 38 -10.87 4.98 15.81
N GLY A 39 -11.50 5.52 14.78
CA GLY A 39 -12.53 6.55 14.90
C GLY A 39 -12.00 7.87 15.44
N GLY A 40 -12.91 8.82 15.65
CA GLY A 40 -12.59 10.10 16.24
C GLY A 40 -11.61 10.95 15.44
N ALA A 41 -11.04 11.97 16.10
CA ALA A 41 -10.11 12.90 15.44
C ALA A 41 -8.82 12.21 14.98
N PHE A 42 -8.32 11.26 15.77
CA PHE A 42 -7.10 10.53 15.40
C PHE A 42 -7.31 9.65 14.18
N GLY A 43 -8.47 8.99 14.10
CA GLY A 43 -8.82 8.19 12.92
C GLY A 43 -8.90 9.04 11.65
N TRP A 44 -9.53 10.22 11.74
CA TRP A 44 -9.58 11.16 10.63
C TRP A 44 -8.20 11.67 10.24
N PHE A 45 -7.31 11.89 11.23
CA PHE A 45 -5.93 12.29 10.97
C PHE A 45 -5.21 11.23 10.11
N ILE A 46 -5.34 9.95 10.50
CA ILE A 46 -4.71 8.86 9.75
C ILE A 46 -5.29 8.75 8.35
N PHE A 47 -6.61 8.83 8.22
CA PHE A 47 -7.29 8.77 6.94
C PHE A 47 -6.80 9.87 5.99
N ILE A 48 -6.79 11.11 6.47
CA ILE A 48 -6.38 12.27 5.67
C ILE A 48 -4.89 12.16 5.31
N ALA A 49 -4.04 11.76 6.26
CA ALA A 49 -2.61 11.62 6.02
C ALA A 49 -2.32 10.56 4.96
N GLN A 50 -2.97 9.40 5.02
CA GLN A 50 -2.76 8.32 4.06
C GLN A 50 -3.19 8.74 2.66
N TRP A 51 -4.37 9.35 2.52
CA TRP A 51 -4.85 9.78 1.22
C TRP A 51 -4.05 10.97 0.68
N ALA A 52 -3.56 11.87 1.53
CA ALA A 52 -2.69 12.96 1.10
C ALA A 52 -1.36 12.42 0.55
N ILE A 53 -0.76 11.44 1.22
CA ILE A 53 0.47 10.80 0.75
C ILE A 53 0.20 10.07 -0.57
N ALA A 54 -0.93 9.39 -0.69
CA ALA A 54 -1.30 8.69 -1.91
C ALA A 54 -1.43 9.66 -3.08
N LEU A 55 -2.12 10.77 -2.90
CA LEU A 55 -2.27 11.78 -3.94
C LEU A 55 -0.92 12.38 -4.33
N PHE A 56 -0.08 12.68 -3.35
CA PHE A 56 1.26 13.20 -3.61
C PHE A 56 2.08 12.20 -4.43
N GLY A 57 2.03 10.93 -4.08
CA GLY A 57 2.74 9.88 -4.80
C GLY A 57 2.24 9.69 -6.22
N ILE A 58 0.91 9.74 -6.42
CA ILE A 58 0.30 9.62 -7.75
C ILE A 58 0.71 10.79 -8.64
N VAL A 59 0.61 12.02 -8.13
CA VAL A 59 1.03 13.21 -8.87
C VAL A 59 2.51 13.13 -9.22
N GLY A 60 3.35 12.70 -8.29
CA GLY A 60 4.76 12.51 -8.53
C GLY A 60 5.03 11.48 -9.63
N LYS A 61 4.28 10.38 -9.67
CA LYS A 61 4.42 9.39 -10.74
C LYS A 61 4.02 9.93 -12.09
N ILE A 62 2.95 10.74 -12.15
CA ILE A 62 2.51 11.35 -13.40
C ILE A 62 3.57 12.32 -13.93
N LEU A 63 4.17 13.13 -13.04
CA LEU A 63 5.10 14.19 -13.46
C LEU A 63 6.52 13.68 -13.69
N PHE A 64 6.99 12.70 -12.89
CA PHE A 64 8.39 12.31 -12.87
C PHE A 64 8.65 10.85 -13.24
N LEU A 65 7.62 10.04 -13.35
CA LEU A 65 7.63 8.63 -13.78
C LEU A 65 8.85 7.85 -13.24
N ASP A 66 9.84 7.58 -14.10
CA ASP A 66 10.97 6.70 -13.75
C ASP A 66 11.93 7.29 -12.72
N LYS A 67 11.96 8.59 -12.57
CA LYS A 67 12.82 9.27 -11.60
C LYS A 67 12.33 9.09 -10.16
N MET A 68 11.09 8.65 -9.99
CA MET A 68 10.44 8.54 -8.68
C MET A 68 10.49 7.14 -8.08
N LYS A 69 11.19 6.18 -8.70
CA LYS A 69 11.12 4.79 -8.25
C LYS A 69 11.56 4.60 -6.81
N LYS A 70 12.73 5.12 -6.43
CA LYS A 70 13.23 5.02 -5.04
C LYS A 70 12.33 5.77 -4.08
N PHE A 71 11.88 6.95 -4.48
CA PHE A 71 10.99 7.76 -3.66
C PHE A 71 9.64 7.09 -3.48
N SER A 72 9.10 6.46 -4.54
CA SER A 72 7.84 5.72 -4.47
C SER A 72 7.96 4.53 -3.52
N THR A 73 9.07 3.79 -3.59
CA THR A 73 9.32 2.66 -2.68
C THR A 73 9.32 3.13 -1.24
N LEU A 74 9.99 4.25 -0.96
CA LEU A 74 10.01 4.83 0.37
C LEU A 74 8.60 5.23 0.83
N LEU A 75 7.82 5.87 -0.04
CA LEU A 75 6.43 6.23 0.28
C LEU A 75 5.57 5.01 0.56
N TYR A 76 5.72 3.93 -0.21
CA TYR A 76 4.97 2.69 0.04
C TYR A 76 5.28 2.13 1.42
N ILE A 77 6.56 2.10 1.80
CA ILE A 77 6.97 1.61 3.13
C ILE A 77 6.43 2.52 4.22
N LEU A 78 6.55 3.84 4.06
CA LEU A 78 6.03 4.79 5.03
C LEU A 78 4.53 4.64 5.23
N MET A 79 3.76 4.54 4.15
CA MET A 79 2.32 4.33 4.23
C MET A 79 2.00 3.01 4.93
N GLY A 80 2.72 1.94 4.58
CA GLY A 80 2.48 0.62 5.16
C GLY A 80 2.73 0.59 6.66
N TRP A 81 3.77 1.28 7.14
CA TRP A 81 4.12 1.29 8.55
C TRP A 81 3.57 2.49 9.33
N PHE A 82 2.87 3.38 8.66
CA PHE A 82 2.24 4.54 9.32
C PHE A 82 1.28 4.10 10.44
N GLY A 83 0.62 2.96 10.26
CA GLY A 83 -0.30 2.43 11.25
C GLY A 83 0.35 2.02 12.57
N VAL A 84 1.69 1.91 12.62
CA VAL A 84 2.40 1.56 13.87
C VAL A 84 2.09 2.57 14.97
N ILE A 85 1.95 3.85 14.63
CA ILE A 85 1.61 4.90 15.61
C ILE A 85 0.20 4.73 16.19
N ALA A 86 -0.66 3.98 15.51
CA ALA A 86 -2.04 3.77 15.91
C ALA A 86 -2.25 2.39 16.55
N ILE A 87 -1.18 1.57 16.71
CA ILE A 87 -1.33 0.24 17.29
C ILE A 87 -2.02 0.25 18.65
N PRO A 88 -1.68 1.13 19.61
CA PRO A 88 -2.38 1.13 20.90
C PRO A 88 -3.90 1.31 20.77
N GLN A 89 -4.34 2.21 19.90
CA GLN A 89 -5.77 2.43 19.66
C GLN A 89 -6.41 1.25 18.92
N MET A 90 -5.71 0.71 17.92
CA MET A 90 -6.22 -0.44 17.20
C MET A 90 -6.29 -1.70 18.05
N ALA A 91 -5.34 -1.91 18.94
CA ALA A 91 -5.30 -3.09 19.81
C ALA A 91 -6.56 -3.17 20.69
N THR A 92 -7.07 -2.04 21.19
CA THR A 92 -8.31 -2.04 21.96
C THR A 92 -9.54 -2.28 21.10
N ALA A 93 -9.50 -1.87 19.82
CA ALA A 93 -10.66 -1.98 18.93
C ALA A 93 -10.76 -3.36 18.27
N ILE A 94 -9.66 -3.93 17.82
CA ILE A 94 -9.66 -5.17 17.02
C ILE A 94 -8.99 -6.35 17.73
N GLY A 95 -8.38 -6.12 18.87
CA GLY A 95 -7.75 -7.19 19.65
C GLY A 95 -6.46 -7.74 19.05
N SER A 96 -5.89 -8.74 19.73
CA SER A 96 -4.61 -9.33 19.31
C SER A 96 -4.70 -10.07 17.97
N GLY A 97 -5.84 -10.71 17.69
CA GLY A 97 -6.04 -11.40 16.41
C GLY A 97 -6.04 -10.44 15.23
N GLY A 98 -6.72 -9.31 15.36
CA GLY A 98 -6.74 -8.27 14.33
C GLY A 98 -5.35 -7.66 14.12
N ILE A 99 -4.63 -7.39 15.20
CA ILE A 99 -3.25 -6.88 15.13
C ILE A 99 -2.34 -7.89 14.44
N ALA A 100 -2.51 -9.19 14.73
CA ALA A 100 -1.71 -10.23 14.07
C ALA A 100 -1.91 -10.21 12.55
N TRP A 101 -3.14 -10.05 12.08
CA TRP A 101 -3.42 -9.92 10.64
C TRP A 101 -2.81 -8.66 10.04
N LEU A 102 -2.85 -7.54 10.76
CA LEU A 102 -2.23 -6.30 10.32
C LEU A 102 -0.72 -6.43 10.20
N ILE A 103 -0.08 -7.04 11.19
CA ILE A 103 1.37 -7.26 11.16
C ILE A 103 1.73 -8.18 10.00
N ALA A 104 0.97 -9.26 9.79
CA ALA A 104 1.18 -10.17 8.67
C ALA A 104 1.10 -9.42 7.34
N GLY A 105 0.09 -8.56 7.17
CA GLY A 105 -0.06 -7.74 5.97
C GLY A 105 1.09 -6.76 5.78
N GLY A 106 1.48 -6.08 6.85
CA GLY A 106 2.59 -5.11 6.80
C GLY A 106 3.92 -5.76 6.46
N VAL A 107 4.21 -6.92 7.06
CA VAL A 107 5.43 -7.68 6.75
C VAL A 107 5.40 -8.15 5.30
N THR A 108 4.26 -8.65 4.82
CA THR A 108 4.12 -9.10 3.43
C THR A 108 4.37 -7.96 2.46
N TYR A 109 3.78 -6.78 2.69
CA TYR A 109 4.03 -5.60 1.86
C TYR A 109 5.51 -5.17 1.90
N THR A 110 6.12 -5.19 3.08
CA THR A 110 7.52 -4.79 3.25
C THR A 110 8.46 -5.73 2.48
N VAL A 111 8.25 -7.03 2.59
CA VAL A 111 9.03 -8.02 1.82
C VAL A 111 8.80 -7.80 0.33
N GLY A 112 7.56 -7.55 -0.08
CA GLY A 112 7.22 -7.26 -1.47
C GLY A 112 7.95 -6.04 -2.01
N THR A 113 8.12 -4.99 -1.21
CA THR A 113 8.82 -3.79 -1.68
C THR A 113 10.30 -4.04 -1.99
N ILE A 114 10.92 -5.04 -1.36
CA ILE A 114 12.28 -5.45 -1.71
C ILE A 114 12.33 -5.94 -3.15
N PHE A 115 11.36 -6.77 -3.56
CA PHE A 115 11.26 -7.22 -4.95
C PHE A 115 10.92 -6.07 -5.90
N TYR A 116 10.07 -5.14 -5.48
CA TYR A 116 9.75 -3.95 -6.26
C TYR A 116 10.99 -3.09 -6.52
N ALA A 117 11.81 -2.88 -5.49
CA ALA A 117 13.02 -2.05 -5.60
C ALA A 117 14.07 -2.69 -6.52
N HIS A 118 14.03 -4.01 -6.70
CA HIS A 118 14.99 -4.76 -7.51
C HIS A 118 14.31 -5.41 -8.72
N ASP A 119 13.31 -4.75 -9.31
CA ASP A 119 12.51 -5.30 -10.39
C ASP A 119 13.19 -5.25 -11.78
N ASN A 120 14.50 -5.08 -11.80
CA ASN A 120 15.30 -5.17 -13.02
C ASN A 120 15.32 -6.60 -13.59
N LEU A 121 14.94 -7.61 -12.82
CA LEU A 121 14.81 -8.98 -13.28
C LEU A 121 13.39 -9.24 -13.77
N LYS A 122 13.26 -10.09 -14.80
CA LYS A 122 12.03 -10.29 -15.55
C LYS A 122 10.83 -10.68 -14.69
N PHE A 123 11.02 -11.55 -13.67
CA PHE A 123 9.93 -12.09 -12.88
C PHE A 123 9.77 -11.43 -11.52
N TRP A 124 10.62 -10.49 -11.15
CA TRP A 124 10.57 -9.88 -9.83
C TRP A 124 9.36 -8.97 -9.67
N HIS A 125 8.93 -8.32 -10.75
CA HIS A 125 7.71 -7.51 -10.72
C HIS A 125 6.46 -8.37 -10.49
N VAL A 126 6.40 -9.57 -11.08
CA VAL A 126 5.32 -10.53 -10.84
C VAL A 126 5.32 -10.98 -9.39
N ILE A 127 6.49 -11.29 -8.83
CA ILE A 127 6.63 -11.65 -7.42
C ILE A 127 6.14 -10.51 -6.53
N TRP A 128 6.49 -9.27 -6.86
CA TRP A 128 6.01 -8.08 -6.16
C TRP A 128 4.48 -8.05 -6.11
N HIS A 129 3.81 -8.28 -7.23
CA HIS A 129 2.35 -8.30 -7.26
C HIS A 129 1.76 -9.45 -6.44
N LEU A 130 2.43 -10.60 -6.38
CA LEU A 130 1.99 -11.70 -5.52
C LEU A 130 2.06 -11.33 -4.04
N PHE A 131 3.11 -10.63 -3.62
CA PHE A 131 3.21 -10.13 -2.24
C PHE A 131 2.15 -9.07 -1.94
N VAL A 132 1.87 -8.18 -2.89
CA VAL A 132 0.80 -7.19 -2.74
C VAL A 132 -0.55 -7.89 -2.57
N LEU A 133 -0.82 -8.91 -3.36
CA LEU A 133 -2.05 -9.69 -3.24
C LEU A 133 -2.14 -10.37 -1.88
N GLY A 134 -1.04 -10.99 -1.42
CA GLY A 134 -1.00 -11.64 -0.11
C GLY A 134 -1.25 -10.66 1.03
N GLY A 135 -0.63 -9.48 0.97
CA GLY A 135 -0.86 -8.42 1.95
C GLY A 135 -2.31 -7.94 1.94
N SER A 136 -2.89 -7.79 0.75
CA SER A 136 -4.29 -7.37 0.60
C SER A 136 -5.26 -8.41 1.17
N ILE A 137 -4.96 -9.69 0.99
CA ILE A 137 -5.76 -10.77 1.57
C ILE A 137 -5.69 -10.72 3.09
N ALA A 138 -4.51 -10.51 3.67
CA ALA A 138 -4.35 -10.36 5.11
C ALA A 138 -5.16 -9.18 5.65
N MET A 139 -5.12 -8.03 4.97
CA MET A 139 -5.91 -6.86 5.34
C MET A 139 -7.41 -7.13 5.22
N TYR A 140 -7.83 -7.84 4.18
CA TYR A 140 -9.22 -8.22 3.99
C TYR A 140 -9.73 -9.03 5.18
N PHE A 141 -8.97 -10.04 5.62
CA PHE A 141 -9.37 -10.86 6.77
C PHE A 141 -9.35 -10.07 8.06
N ALA A 142 -8.41 -9.14 8.23
CA ALA A 142 -8.41 -8.26 9.39
C ALA A 142 -9.70 -7.44 9.46
N VAL A 143 -10.13 -6.89 8.33
CA VAL A 143 -11.38 -6.12 8.26
C VAL A 143 -12.59 -7.02 8.48
N LEU A 144 -12.64 -8.15 7.78
CA LEU A 144 -13.78 -9.05 7.82
C LEU A 144 -14.03 -9.62 9.22
N LEU A 145 -12.97 -10.01 9.91
CA LEU A 145 -13.08 -10.75 11.18
C LEU A 145 -13.08 -9.83 12.41
N TYR A 146 -12.47 -8.65 12.33
CA TYR A 146 -12.19 -7.83 13.53
C TYR A 146 -12.68 -6.39 13.43
N VAL A 147 -12.98 -5.90 12.26
CA VAL A 147 -13.55 -4.57 12.06
C VAL A 147 -15.03 -4.67 11.78
#